data_066245d68ebedbff42790bb948857914
#
_entry.id   066245d68ebedbff42790bb948857914
#
_cell.length_a   1.000
_cell.length_b   1.000
_cell.length_c   1.000
_cell.angle_alpha   90.00
_cell.angle_beta   90.00
_cell.angle_gamma   90.00
#
_symmetry.space_group_name_H-M   'P 1'
#
loop_
_entity.id
_entity.type
_entity.pdbx_description
1 polymer ?
#
loop_
_entity_poly.entity_id
_entity_poly.type
_entity_poly.pdbx_seq_one_letter_code
_entity_poly.pdbx_strand_id
1 'polypeptide(L)'
;MAALGRSNFSLPAQVSRSLSLPRYFALCLSGSRSEPGPVFLGSSGPYFFNSKIDLSKSLIYTPLILNPVGSTVITYYLQPSDEYFIGLTSIKVNGKAVPINASLLTVDENGFGGTKISTVDPYTVLETSIYKAFNDLFVKEALGLNLTVTANTVEPFGVCYAGKDIMSTRVGPAVPTVDLVMQGDDVFWRVFGSNSMVRIERSDADVWCLGFVDGGPHARTSVVIGGHQLEDNLLQFDLESERLGFSSSILVKGTTCANFNFTSTSSKRIVK
;
A
#
# COMPACT_ATOMS: atom_id res chain seq x y z
N MET A 1 12.56 11.53 -10.21
CA MET A 1 11.30 10.89 -9.77
C MET A 1 10.59 10.34 -10.99
N ALA A 2 10.11 9.09 -10.96
CA ALA A 2 9.33 8.51 -12.06
C ALA A 2 7.84 8.81 -11.82
N ALA A 3 7.20 9.55 -12.73
CA ALA A 3 5.78 9.85 -12.65
C ALA A 3 4.97 8.65 -13.16
N LEU A 4 4.24 7.98 -12.28
CA LEU A 4 3.43 6.79 -12.59
C LEU A 4 1.91 7.09 -12.64
N GLY A 5 1.49 8.33 -12.44
CA GLY A 5 0.09 8.75 -12.40
C GLY A 5 -0.71 8.49 -13.70
N ARG A 6 -2.00 8.83 -13.70
CA ARG A 6 -2.91 8.63 -14.85
C ARG A 6 -2.65 9.58 -16.03
N SER A 7 -1.88 10.63 -15.81
CA SER A 7 -1.57 11.64 -16.81
C SER A 7 -1.00 11.05 -18.11
N ASN A 8 -1.33 11.67 -19.23
CA ASN A 8 -0.76 11.33 -20.52
C ASN A 8 0.77 11.57 -20.62
N PHE A 9 1.33 12.33 -19.68
CA PHE A 9 2.78 12.58 -19.54
C PHE A 9 3.48 11.60 -18.60
N SER A 10 2.74 10.70 -17.97
CA SER A 10 3.31 9.70 -17.09
C SER A 10 4.16 8.68 -17.83
N LEU A 11 5.12 8.06 -17.14
CA LEU A 11 5.99 7.05 -17.73
C LEU A 11 5.21 5.87 -18.35
N PRO A 12 4.18 5.29 -17.68
CA PRO A 12 3.37 4.22 -18.29
C PRO A 12 2.69 4.67 -19.59
N ALA A 13 2.15 5.90 -19.65
CA ALA A 13 1.49 6.41 -20.82
C ALA A 13 2.46 6.66 -22.00
N GLN A 14 3.66 7.15 -21.70
CA GLN A 14 4.70 7.36 -22.73
C GLN A 14 5.23 6.04 -23.30
N VAL A 15 5.53 5.07 -22.42
CA VAL A 15 6.00 3.74 -22.83
C VAL A 15 4.94 3.01 -23.66
N SER A 16 3.68 3.02 -23.22
CA SER A 16 2.55 2.42 -23.93
C SER A 16 2.45 2.98 -25.38
N ARG A 17 2.48 4.30 -25.52
CA ARG A 17 2.40 4.94 -26.84
C ARG A 17 3.61 4.66 -27.73
N SER A 18 4.83 4.76 -27.18
CA SER A 18 6.06 4.65 -27.96
C SER A 18 6.32 3.22 -28.43
N LEU A 19 5.89 2.23 -27.65
CA LEU A 19 6.15 0.81 -27.93
C LEU A 19 4.89 0.04 -28.35
N SER A 20 3.75 0.72 -28.50
CA SER A 20 2.44 0.09 -28.80
C SER A 20 2.09 -1.03 -27.83
N LEU A 21 2.37 -0.82 -26.54
CA LEU A 21 2.09 -1.77 -25.47
C LEU A 21 0.78 -1.39 -24.75
N PRO A 22 0.10 -2.36 -24.12
CA PRO A 22 -1.06 -2.06 -23.28
C PRO A 22 -0.71 -1.11 -22.12
N ARG A 23 -1.69 -0.35 -21.64
CA ARG A 23 -1.52 0.57 -20.51
C ARG A 23 -1.56 -0.18 -19.18
N TYR A 24 -0.59 -1.05 -19.00
CA TYR A 24 -0.34 -1.78 -17.75
C TYR A 24 0.97 -1.32 -17.14
N PHE A 25 0.98 -1.22 -15.83
CA PHE A 25 2.23 -1.27 -15.10
C PHE A 25 2.04 -2.02 -13.79
N ALA A 26 3.11 -2.62 -13.30
CA ALA A 26 3.09 -3.24 -11.98
C ALA A 26 4.36 -2.84 -11.22
N LEU A 27 4.24 -2.77 -9.91
CA LEU A 27 5.36 -2.47 -9.03
C LEU A 27 5.36 -3.41 -7.84
N CYS A 28 6.56 -3.75 -7.37
CA CYS A 28 6.78 -4.51 -6.17
C CYS A 28 7.91 -3.79 -5.41
N LEU A 29 7.54 -2.95 -4.44
CA LEU A 29 8.52 -2.20 -3.66
C LEU A 29 9.24 -3.13 -2.70
N SER A 30 10.56 -3.04 -2.66
CA SER A 30 11.35 -3.87 -1.75
C SER A 30 11.32 -3.31 -0.33
N GLY A 31 11.05 -4.16 0.66
CA GLY A 31 11.28 -3.85 2.07
C GLY A 31 12.77 -3.85 2.47
N SER A 32 13.67 -4.27 1.56
CA SER A 32 15.13 -4.21 1.76
C SER A 32 15.66 -2.82 1.44
N ARG A 33 16.56 -2.31 2.27
CA ARG A 33 17.25 -1.04 2.01
C ARG A 33 18.38 -1.15 0.97
N SER A 34 18.86 -2.35 0.70
CA SER A 34 20.03 -2.61 -0.16
C SER A 34 19.67 -3.18 -1.53
N GLU A 35 18.49 -3.75 -1.69
CA GLU A 35 18.10 -4.46 -2.91
C GLU A 35 16.81 -3.87 -3.50
N PRO A 36 16.81 -3.54 -4.80
CA PRO A 36 15.65 -2.92 -5.45
C PRO A 36 14.54 -3.92 -5.72
N GLY A 37 13.30 -3.45 -5.71
CA GLY A 37 12.16 -4.15 -6.26
C GLY A 37 11.90 -3.77 -7.73
N PRO A 38 11.21 -4.63 -8.52
CA PRO A 38 10.95 -4.38 -9.94
C PRO A 38 9.77 -3.45 -10.19
N VAL A 39 9.86 -2.75 -11.33
CA VAL A 39 8.73 -2.09 -11.97
C VAL A 39 8.57 -2.69 -13.37
N PHE A 40 7.36 -3.12 -13.70
CA PHE A 40 6.99 -3.69 -14.99
C PHE A 40 6.15 -2.68 -15.75
N LEU A 41 6.41 -2.51 -17.05
CA LEU A 41 5.67 -1.62 -17.93
C LEU A 41 5.15 -2.40 -19.15
N GLY A 42 3.90 -2.18 -19.53
CA GLY A 42 3.29 -2.76 -20.72
C GLY A 42 3.02 -4.26 -20.65
N SER A 43 3.00 -4.86 -19.44
CA SER A 43 2.77 -6.30 -19.26
C SER A 43 1.82 -6.59 -18.12
N SER A 44 0.92 -7.54 -18.34
CA SER A 44 0.01 -8.08 -17.31
C SER A 44 0.56 -9.34 -16.60
N GLY A 45 1.82 -9.66 -16.81
CA GLY A 45 2.48 -10.86 -16.31
C GLY A 45 2.85 -11.84 -17.44
N PRO A 46 3.35 -13.02 -17.13
CA PRO A 46 3.56 -13.55 -15.77
C PRO A 46 4.67 -12.84 -14.98
N TYR A 47 4.54 -12.77 -13.66
CA TYR A 47 5.52 -12.15 -12.76
C TYR A 47 6.18 -13.19 -11.88
N PHE A 48 7.35 -13.66 -12.31
CA PHE A 48 8.12 -14.69 -11.58
C PHE A 48 9.12 -14.07 -10.63
N PHE A 49 8.93 -14.24 -9.33
CA PHE A 49 9.87 -13.82 -8.28
C PHE A 49 10.81 -14.94 -7.85
N ASN A 50 10.47 -16.17 -8.18
CA ASN A 50 11.38 -17.30 -8.28
C ASN A 50 10.89 -18.16 -9.44
N SER A 51 11.66 -19.14 -9.88
CA SER A 51 11.37 -19.95 -11.08
C SER A 51 10.04 -20.72 -11.03
N LYS A 52 9.32 -20.71 -9.89
CA LYS A 52 8.13 -21.54 -9.64
C LYS A 52 6.87 -20.73 -9.30
N ILE A 53 7.01 -19.48 -8.87
CA ILE A 53 5.88 -18.69 -8.35
C ILE A 53 5.57 -17.55 -9.34
N ASP A 54 4.47 -17.71 -10.06
CA ASP A 54 3.88 -16.64 -10.85
C ASP A 54 2.87 -15.88 -9.99
N LEU A 55 3.23 -14.68 -9.57
CA LEU A 55 2.40 -13.86 -8.69
C LEU A 55 1.18 -13.27 -9.41
N SER A 56 1.20 -13.16 -10.75
CA SER A 56 0.05 -12.63 -11.51
C SER A 56 -1.23 -13.46 -11.29
N LYS A 57 -1.09 -14.75 -11.02
CA LYS A 57 -2.20 -15.69 -10.79
C LYS A 57 -2.87 -15.55 -9.42
N SER A 58 -2.29 -14.80 -8.52
CA SER A 58 -2.78 -14.64 -7.14
C SER A 58 -3.19 -13.22 -6.79
N LEU A 59 -3.31 -12.36 -7.80
CA LEU A 59 -3.80 -10.99 -7.59
C LEU A 59 -5.30 -11.00 -7.32
N ILE A 60 -5.69 -10.21 -6.35
CA ILE A 60 -7.08 -9.85 -6.06
C ILE A 60 -7.31 -8.49 -6.73
N TYR A 61 -8.46 -8.29 -7.35
CA TYR A 61 -8.75 -7.06 -8.09
C TYR A 61 -9.82 -6.21 -7.43
N THR A 62 -9.60 -4.88 -7.47
CA THR A 62 -10.57 -3.86 -7.08
C THR A 62 -10.62 -2.77 -8.17
N PRO A 63 -11.77 -2.14 -8.45
CA PRO A 63 -11.83 -1.02 -9.36
C PRO A 63 -10.96 0.15 -8.91
N LEU A 64 -10.37 0.84 -9.87
CA LEU A 64 -9.78 2.15 -9.67
C LEU A 64 -10.89 3.21 -9.78
N ILE A 65 -10.96 4.09 -8.78
CA ILE A 65 -11.93 5.17 -8.72
C ILE A 65 -11.29 6.43 -9.28
N LEU A 66 -12.03 7.20 -10.06
CA LEU A 66 -11.61 8.51 -10.51
C LEU A 66 -12.07 9.56 -9.49
N ASN A 67 -11.12 10.27 -8.88
CA ASN A 67 -11.45 11.47 -8.13
C ASN A 67 -11.72 12.61 -9.13
N PRO A 68 -12.93 13.21 -9.12
CA PRO A 68 -13.31 14.20 -10.12
C PRO A 68 -12.50 15.50 -10.05
N VAL A 69 -11.83 15.74 -8.91
CA VAL A 69 -11.07 16.97 -8.69
C VAL A 69 -9.63 16.66 -8.29
N GLY A 70 -8.69 17.07 -9.14
CA GLY A 70 -7.26 16.94 -8.87
C GLY A 70 -6.77 17.81 -7.72
N SER A 71 -5.67 17.39 -7.10
CA SER A 71 -5.02 18.13 -6.00
C SER A 71 -3.95 19.14 -6.46
N THR A 72 -3.68 19.23 -7.77
CA THR A 72 -2.65 20.13 -8.32
C THR A 72 -3.11 21.59 -8.32
N VAL A 73 -2.31 22.46 -7.72
CA VAL A 73 -2.57 23.88 -7.46
C VAL A 73 -2.68 24.75 -8.74
N ILE A 74 -2.40 24.20 -9.92
CA ILE A 74 -2.26 24.96 -11.17
C ILE A 74 -3.41 24.67 -12.16
N THR A 75 -4.54 24.18 -11.73
CA THR A 75 -5.66 23.97 -12.64
C THR A 75 -6.68 25.08 -12.52
N TYR A 76 -6.70 25.96 -13.52
CA TYR A 76 -7.79 26.91 -13.74
C TYR A 76 -9.14 26.23 -14.08
N TYR A 77 -9.13 24.91 -14.23
CA TYR A 77 -10.30 24.08 -14.51
C TYR A 77 -10.26 22.86 -13.61
N LEU A 78 -11.41 22.47 -13.09
CA LEU A 78 -11.59 21.24 -12.34
C LEU A 78 -11.27 20.05 -13.26
N GLN A 79 -10.07 19.53 -13.15
CA GLN A 79 -9.66 18.32 -13.86
C GLN A 79 -9.64 17.14 -12.89
N PRO A 80 -9.98 15.94 -13.37
CA PRO A 80 -9.84 14.72 -12.59
C PRO A 80 -8.41 14.53 -12.06
N SER A 81 -8.29 13.87 -10.93
CA SER A 81 -7.00 13.57 -10.33
C SER A 81 -6.20 12.56 -11.15
N ASP A 82 -4.90 12.80 -11.26
CA ASP A 82 -3.92 11.84 -11.81
C ASP A 82 -3.54 10.73 -10.81
N GLU A 83 -4.04 10.79 -9.59
CA GLU A 83 -3.76 9.83 -8.51
C GLU A 83 -4.66 8.59 -8.61
N TYR A 84 -4.22 7.50 -7.99
CA TYR A 84 -4.96 6.23 -8.00
C TYR A 84 -5.77 6.06 -6.72
N PHE A 85 -7.08 6.16 -6.83
CA PHE A 85 -8.04 5.93 -5.76
C PHE A 85 -8.65 4.53 -5.87
N ILE A 86 -8.97 3.93 -4.72
CA ILE A 86 -9.65 2.64 -4.57
C ILE A 86 -10.83 2.78 -3.61
N GLY A 87 -11.83 1.90 -3.76
CA GLY A 87 -13.04 1.91 -2.93
C GLY A 87 -12.87 1.14 -1.64
N LEU A 88 -12.39 1.81 -0.58
CA LEU A 88 -12.36 1.23 0.76
C LEU A 88 -13.75 1.35 1.40
N THR A 89 -14.25 0.26 1.98
CA THR A 89 -15.57 0.23 2.67
C THR A 89 -15.43 0.15 4.18
N SER A 90 -14.37 -0.47 4.67
CA SER A 90 -14.05 -0.50 6.10
C SER A 90 -12.56 -0.83 6.34
N ILE A 91 -12.10 -0.57 7.55
CA ILE A 91 -10.81 -1.05 8.07
C ILE A 91 -11.13 -2.01 9.21
N LYS A 92 -10.49 -3.19 9.22
CA LYS A 92 -10.64 -4.16 10.32
C LYS A 92 -9.28 -4.40 10.98
N VAL A 93 -9.28 -4.58 12.30
CA VAL A 93 -8.12 -5.01 13.08
C VAL A 93 -8.46 -6.35 13.73
N ASN A 94 -7.68 -7.40 13.44
CA ASN A 94 -8.01 -8.78 13.85
C ASN A 94 -9.45 -9.19 13.51
N GLY A 95 -9.96 -8.76 12.34
CA GLY A 95 -11.30 -9.04 11.86
C GLY A 95 -12.41 -8.17 12.50
N LYS A 96 -12.09 -7.28 13.46
CA LYS A 96 -13.05 -6.35 14.08
C LYS A 96 -13.04 -5.03 13.33
N ALA A 97 -14.21 -4.53 12.96
CA ALA A 97 -14.34 -3.27 12.24
C ALA A 97 -13.96 -2.08 13.13
N VAL A 98 -13.15 -1.17 12.59
CA VAL A 98 -12.88 0.15 13.17
C VAL A 98 -14.16 1.00 13.00
N PRO A 99 -14.64 1.68 14.05
CA PRO A 99 -15.83 2.53 13.94
C PRO A 99 -15.49 3.83 13.20
N ILE A 100 -15.70 3.82 11.88
CA ILE A 100 -15.40 4.92 10.96
C ILE A 100 -16.70 5.49 10.40
N ASN A 101 -16.77 6.82 10.27
CA ASN A 101 -17.81 7.44 9.46
C ASN A 101 -17.60 7.08 7.99
N ALA A 102 -18.50 6.26 7.42
CA ALA A 102 -18.38 5.74 6.06
C ALA A 102 -18.28 6.84 4.99
N SER A 103 -18.82 8.04 5.22
CA SER A 103 -18.70 9.16 4.28
C SER A 103 -17.26 9.60 4.04
N LEU A 104 -16.36 9.40 5.03
CA LEU A 104 -14.94 9.71 4.88
C LEU A 104 -14.24 8.75 3.88
N LEU A 105 -14.76 7.55 3.69
CA LEU A 105 -14.18 6.54 2.79
C LEU A 105 -14.63 6.72 1.33
N THR A 106 -15.55 7.65 1.08
CA THR A 106 -16.06 7.96 -0.26
C THR A 106 -15.52 9.29 -0.73
N VAL A 107 -15.12 9.39 -1.99
CA VAL A 107 -14.75 10.67 -2.61
C VAL A 107 -16.02 11.46 -2.89
N ASP A 108 -16.09 12.70 -2.42
CA ASP A 108 -17.20 13.61 -2.69
C ASP A 108 -17.04 14.36 -4.03
N GLU A 109 -18.04 15.16 -4.39
CA GLU A 109 -18.05 15.95 -5.62
C GLU A 109 -16.95 17.02 -5.70
N ASN A 110 -16.41 17.43 -4.55
CA ASN A 110 -15.31 18.41 -4.42
C ASN A 110 -13.93 17.71 -4.37
N GLY A 111 -13.90 16.38 -4.44
CA GLY A 111 -12.69 15.60 -4.43
C GLY A 111 -12.11 15.35 -3.03
N PHE A 112 -12.90 15.53 -1.97
CA PHE A 112 -12.50 15.23 -0.60
C PHE A 112 -12.91 13.79 -0.22
N GLY A 113 -12.19 13.24 0.75
CA GLY A 113 -12.45 11.88 1.23
C GLY A 113 -11.76 10.79 0.40
N GLY A 114 -12.25 9.56 0.56
CA GLY A 114 -11.77 8.40 -0.17
C GLY A 114 -10.41 7.87 0.28
N THR A 115 -9.94 6.89 -0.49
CA THR A 115 -8.65 6.22 -0.25
C THR A 115 -7.79 6.24 -1.50
N LYS A 116 -6.55 6.72 -1.39
CA LYS A 116 -5.57 6.71 -2.49
C LYS A 116 -4.31 5.93 -2.14
N ILE A 117 -3.59 5.50 -3.17
CA ILE A 117 -2.27 4.89 -3.06
C ILE A 117 -1.21 5.94 -3.34
N SER A 118 -0.17 6.01 -2.49
CA SER A 118 0.94 6.95 -2.63
C SER A 118 2.28 6.25 -2.38
N THR A 119 3.23 6.48 -3.27
CA THR A 119 4.65 6.12 -3.05
C THR A 119 5.48 7.31 -2.57
N VAL A 120 4.84 8.45 -2.41
CA VAL A 120 5.47 9.71 -1.91
C VAL A 120 5.38 9.78 -0.40
N ASP A 121 4.23 9.41 0.17
CA ASP A 121 4.04 9.33 1.61
C ASP A 121 4.71 8.05 2.13
N PRO A 122 5.66 8.14 3.08
CA PRO A 122 6.38 6.96 3.56
C PRO A 122 5.49 6.01 4.36
N TYR A 123 4.49 6.54 5.07
CA TYR A 123 3.57 5.78 5.91
C TYR A 123 2.13 6.07 5.53
N THR A 124 1.21 5.19 5.92
CA THR A 124 -0.22 5.44 5.73
C THR A 124 -0.68 6.62 6.58
N VAL A 125 -1.30 7.60 5.92
CA VAL A 125 -1.87 8.79 6.54
C VAL A 125 -3.37 8.60 6.68
N LEU A 126 -3.90 8.81 7.88
CA LEU A 126 -5.32 8.69 8.19
C LEU A 126 -5.87 10.02 8.68
N GLU A 127 -7.06 10.38 8.22
CA GLU A 127 -7.80 11.52 8.82
C GLU A 127 -7.93 11.31 10.33
N THR A 128 -7.89 12.37 11.12
CA THR A 128 -7.76 12.33 12.60
C THR A 128 -8.78 11.42 13.29
N SER A 129 -10.04 11.42 12.86
CA SER A 129 -11.07 10.59 13.50
C SER A 129 -10.87 9.10 13.20
N ILE A 130 -10.46 8.78 11.98
CA ILE A 130 -10.08 7.42 11.56
C ILE A 130 -8.83 6.98 12.33
N TYR A 131 -7.80 7.85 12.39
CA TYR A 131 -6.55 7.58 13.08
C TYR A 131 -6.77 7.23 14.55
N LYS A 132 -7.57 8.01 15.27
CA LYS A 132 -7.89 7.76 16.68
C LYS A 132 -8.62 6.43 16.87
N ALA A 133 -9.71 6.21 16.13
CA ALA A 133 -10.51 4.99 16.22
C ALA A 133 -9.70 3.74 15.86
N PHE A 134 -8.83 3.84 14.84
CA PHE A 134 -7.92 2.78 14.42
C PHE A 134 -6.90 2.44 15.50
N ASN A 135 -6.21 3.43 16.06
CA ASN A 135 -5.22 3.23 17.11
C ASN A 135 -5.83 2.64 18.38
N ASP A 136 -7.01 3.15 18.79
CA ASP A 136 -7.71 2.63 19.98
C ASP A 136 -8.02 1.15 19.83
N LEU A 137 -8.53 0.74 18.66
CA LEU A 137 -8.82 -0.67 18.40
C LEU A 137 -7.54 -1.50 18.28
N PHE A 138 -6.50 -0.99 17.60
CA PHE A 138 -5.24 -1.70 17.45
C PHE A 138 -4.57 -1.96 18.81
N VAL A 139 -4.50 -0.95 19.67
CA VAL A 139 -3.97 -1.08 21.04
C VAL A 139 -4.77 -2.10 21.85
N LYS A 140 -6.11 -2.06 21.75
CA LYS A 140 -6.98 -3.02 22.43
C LYS A 140 -6.72 -4.46 21.98
N GLU A 141 -6.57 -4.69 20.66
CA GLU A 141 -6.27 -6.03 20.12
C GLU A 141 -4.85 -6.49 20.46
N ALA A 142 -3.89 -5.57 20.49
CA ALA A 142 -2.50 -5.84 20.88
C ALA A 142 -2.37 -6.28 22.35
N LEU A 143 -3.20 -5.74 23.23
CA LEU A 143 -3.27 -6.20 24.63
C LEU A 143 -3.65 -7.69 24.73
N GLY A 144 -4.48 -8.19 23.82
CA GLY A 144 -4.81 -9.62 23.71
C GLY A 144 -3.61 -10.51 23.34
N LEU A 145 -2.55 -9.92 22.79
CA LEU A 145 -1.25 -10.55 22.50
C LEU A 145 -0.19 -10.27 23.59
N ASN A 146 -0.60 -9.72 24.72
CA ASN A 146 0.27 -9.26 25.82
C ASN A 146 1.27 -8.15 25.40
N LEU A 147 0.93 -7.36 24.39
CA LEU A 147 1.73 -6.21 23.97
C LEU A 147 1.22 -4.95 24.65
N THR A 148 2.11 -4.25 25.34
CA THR A 148 1.80 -3.01 26.06
C THR A 148 2.51 -1.84 25.37
N VAL A 149 1.75 -0.76 25.15
CA VAL A 149 2.29 0.48 24.56
C VAL A 149 3.39 1.03 25.47
N THR A 150 4.54 1.37 24.90
CA THR A 150 5.62 2.03 25.61
C THR A 150 5.39 3.55 25.66
N ALA A 151 5.88 4.19 26.74
CA ALA A 151 5.92 5.65 26.84
C ALA A 151 6.92 6.29 25.86
N ASN A 152 7.88 5.52 25.36
CA ASN A 152 8.89 5.97 24.39
C ASN A 152 8.28 5.96 22.98
N THR A 153 7.49 6.97 22.66
CA THR A 153 7.03 7.23 21.29
C THR A 153 8.10 7.94 20.48
N VAL A 154 8.12 7.70 19.18
CA VAL A 154 9.06 8.33 18.24
C VAL A 154 8.26 8.96 17.12
N GLU A 155 8.35 10.29 17.01
CA GLU A 155 7.70 11.01 15.91
C GLU A 155 8.04 10.43 14.53
N PRO A 156 7.07 10.30 13.61
CA PRO A 156 5.68 10.80 13.69
C PRO A 156 4.65 9.79 14.26
N PHE A 157 5.09 8.73 14.92
CA PHE A 157 4.23 7.62 15.34
C PHE A 157 3.63 7.86 16.73
N GLY A 158 2.33 7.61 16.87
CA GLY A 158 1.62 7.77 18.15
C GLY A 158 1.57 6.51 19.01
N VAL A 159 1.86 5.33 18.46
CA VAL A 159 1.80 4.03 19.15
C VAL A 159 3.06 3.24 18.90
N CYS A 160 3.80 2.91 19.95
CA CYS A 160 4.99 2.09 19.88
C CYS A 160 5.00 1.01 20.96
N TYR A 161 5.71 -0.08 20.69
CA TYR A 161 5.89 -1.22 21.59
C TYR A 161 7.38 -1.50 21.76
N ALA A 162 7.82 -1.97 22.92
CA ALA A 162 9.22 -2.31 23.14
C ALA A 162 9.64 -3.46 22.23
N GLY A 163 10.81 -3.33 21.59
CA GLY A 163 11.30 -4.29 20.60
C GLY A 163 11.46 -5.71 21.13
N LYS A 164 11.84 -5.84 22.41
CA LYS A 164 12.03 -7.12 23.12
C LYS A 164 10.73 -7.90 23.36
N ASP A 165 9.58 -7.22 23.34
CA ASP A 165 8.28 -7.82 23.70
C ASP A 165 7.55 -8.41 22.49
N ILE A 166 8.05 -8.14 21.26
CA ILE A 166 7.40 -8.59 20.05
C ILE A 166 8.16 -9.74 19.40
N MET A 167 7.49 -10.87 19.23
CA MET A 167 8.04 -12.01 18.51
C MET A 167 8.11 -11.73 17.00
N SER A 168 9.15 -12.24 16.35
CA SER A 168 9.28 -12.19 14.89
C SER A 168 8.56 -13.36 14.22
N THR A 169 7.90 -13.09 13.12
CA THR A 169 7.28 -14.08 12.24
C THR A 169 7.79 -13.93 10.81
N ARG A 170 7.37 -14.83 9.92
CA ARG A 170 7.71 -14.73 8.49
C ARG A 170 7.18 -13.44 7.85
N VAL A 171 6.09 -12.90 8.35
CA VAL A 171 5.43 -11.68 7.86
C VAL A 171 5.65 -10.48 8.78
N GLY A 172 6.81 -10.44 9.43
CA GLY A 172 7.19 -9.37 10.34
C GLY A 172 6.81 -9.63 11.80
N PRO A 173 6.76 -8.59 12.64
CA PRO A 173 6.41 -8.70 14.05
C PRO A 173 5.00 -9.28 14.26
N ALA A 174 4.86 -10.08 15.33
CA ALA A 174 3.59 -10.70 15.71
C ALA A 174 2.67 -9.67 16.38
N VAL A 175 1.92 -8.94 15.60
CA VAL A 175 0.97 -7.90 15.99
C VAL A 175 -0.41 -8.16 15.37
N PRO A 176 -1.48 -7.46 15.79
CA PRO A 176 -2.77 -7.53 15.13
C PRO A 176 -2.67 -7.27 13.62
N THR A 177 -3.35 -8.09 12.81
CA THR A 177 -3.45 -7.85 11.37
C THR A 177 -4.43 -6.73 11.08
N VAL A 178 -4.17 -5.97 10.00
CA VAL A 178 -5.07 -4.93 9.51
C VAL A 178 -5.61 -5.34 8.15
N ASP A 179 -6.92 -5.34 7.98
CA ASP A 179 -7.56 -5.62 6.70
C ASP A 179 -8.20 -4.34 6.16
N LEU A 180 -7.75 -3.91 4.98
CA LEU A 180 -8.35 -2.84 4.20
C LEU A 180 -9.43 -3.47 3.32
N VAL A 181 -10.69 -3.37 3.74
CA VAL A 181 -11.83 -4.04 3.09
C VAL A 181 -12.37 -3.16 1.98
N MET A 182 -12.59 -3.74 0.81
CA MET A 182 -13.06 -3.05 -0.39
C MET A 182 -14.52 -3.43 -0.70
N GLN A 183 -14.81 -3.92 -1.90
CA GLN A 183 -16.17 -4.30 -2.27
C GLN A 183 -16.54 -5.67 -1.69
N GLY A 184 -17.36 -5.67 -0.66
CA GLY A 184 -17.75 -6.87 0.05
C GLY A 184 -16.65 -7.37 1.00
N ASP A 185 -17.04 -8.19 1.95
CA ASP A 185 -16.14 -8.66 3.01
C ASP A 185 -15.04 -9.61 2.51
N ASP A 186 -15.19 -10.18 1.33
CA ASP A 186 -14.25 -11.16 0.75
C ASP A 186 -13.10 -10.50 -0.03
N VAL A 187 -13.21 -9.20 -0.37
CA VAL A 187 -12.17 -8.45 -1.08
C VAL A 187 -11.49 -7.51 -0.10
N PHE A 188 -10.36 -7.95 0.43
CA PHE A 188 -9.58 -7.15 1.37
C PHE A 188 -8.08 -7.28 1.12
N TRP A 189 -7.37 -6.21 1.41
CA TRP A 189 -5.91 -6.17 1.41
C TRP A 189 -5.42 -6.31 2.85
N ARG A 190 -4.78 -7.44 3.15
CA ARG A 190 -4.24 -7.70 4.48
C ARG A 190 -2.85 -7.11 4.63
N VAL A 191 -2.71 -6.24 5.62
CA VAL A 191 -1.46 -5.62 6.06
C VAL A 191 -0.98 -6.41 7.29
N PHE A 192 0.16 -7.07 7.14
CA PHE A 192 0.81 -7.83 8.21
C PHE A 192 1.78 -6.95 8.99
N GLY A 193 2.37 -7.50 10.05
CA GLY A 193 3.31 -6.80 10.90
C GLY A 193 4.51 -6.19 10.15
N SER A 194 4.99 -6.84 9.09
CA SER A 194 6.05 -6.30 8.22
C SER A 194 5.70 -4.95 7.58
N ASN A 195 4.41 -4.70 7.37
CA ASN A 195 3.92 -3.49 6.72
C ASN A 195 3.10 -2.60 7.65
N SER A 196 2.66 -3.10 8.82
CA SER A 196 1.98 -2.28 9.81
C SER A 196 2.92 -1.66 10.83
N MET A 197 4.12 -2.25 11.03
CA MET A 197 5.05 -1.83 12.07
C MET A 197 6.38 -1.36 11.48
N VAL A 198 6.92 -0.29 12.04
CA VAL A 198 8.21 0.30 11.68
C VAL A 198 9.20 0.07 12.81
N ARG A 199 10.33 -0.60 12.52
CA ARG A 199 11.41 -0.77 13.50
C ARG A 199 12.21 0.51 13.64
N ILE A 200 12.35 0.98 14.86
CA ILE A 200 13.26 2.06 15.24
C ILE A 200 14.28 1.50 16.20
N GLU A 201 15.50 1.39 15.70
CA GLU A 201 16.65 0.89 16.47
C GLU A 201 17.73 1.95 16.47
N ARG A 202 17.92 2.58 17.62
CA ARG A 202 18.91 3.62 17.89
C ARG A 202 19.49 3.40 19.28
N SER A 203 20.56 4.11 19.61
CA SER A 203 21.21 4.00 20.94
C SER A 203 20.26 4.30 22.12
N ASP A 204 19.23 5.10 21.88
CA ASP A 204 18.24 5.58 22.87
C ASP A 204 16.86 4.90 22.74
N ALA A 205 16.62 4.13 21.68
CA ALA A 205 15.33 3.51 21.45
C ALA A 205 15.45 2.20 20.66
N ASP A 206 14.79 1.15 21.18
CA ASP A 206 14.53 -0.10 20.48
C ASP A 206 13.04 -0.41 20.55
N VAL A 207 12.31 0.07 19.54
CA VAL A 207 10.85 -0.01 19.50
C VAL A 207 10.34 -0.41 18.12
N TRP A 208 9.14 -1.00 18.11
CA TRP A 208 8.30 -1.13 16.93
C TRP A 208 7.13 -0.16 17.03
N CYS A 209 7.03 0.74 16.09
CA CYS A 209 5.98 1.75 16.03
C CYS A 209 4.96 1.44 14.95
N LEU A 210 3.69 1.71 15.21
CA LEU A 210 2.60 1.54 14.24
C LEU A 210 2.78 2.54 13.10
N GLY A 211 2.99 2.03 11.88
CA GLY A 211 3.33 2.80 10.68
C GLY A 211 2.13 3.52 10.04
N PHE A 212 1.26 4.07 10.88
CA PHE A 212 0.11 4.89 10.50
C PHE A 212 0.20 6.22 11.23
N VAL A 213 -0.04 7.32 10.53
CA VAL A 213 0.15 8.67 11.05
C VAL A 213 -1.10 9.52 10.91
N ASP A 214 -1.25 10.52 11.79
CA ASP A 214 -2.37 11.46 11.77
C ASP A 214 -2.19 12.48 10.64
N GLY A 215 -3.16 12.54 9.73
CA GLY A 215 -3.21 13.47 8.61
C GLY A 215 -3.93 14.78 8.92
N GLY A 216 -4.42 14.94 10.14
CA GLY A 216 -5.19 16.11 10.57
C GLY A 216 -6.70 15.97 10.31
N PRO A 217 -7.51 16.83 10.97
CA PRO A 217 -8.98 16.75 10.92
C PRO A 217 -9.58 17.24 9.61
N HIS A 218 -8.79 17.84 8.75
CA HIS A 218 -9.22 18.40 7.46
C HIS A 218 -8.39 17.82 6.31
N ALA A 219 -7.94 16.57 6.45
CA ALA A 219 -7.23 15.88 5.40
C ALA A 219 -8.08 15.82 4.12
N ARG A 220 -7.53 16.26 2.98
CA ARG A 220 -8.24 16.21 1.70
C ARG A 220 -8.62 14.79 1.32
N THR A 221 -7.70 13.83 1.50
CA THR A 221 -7.95 12.41 1.31
C THR A 221 -7.95 11.74 2.67
N SER A 222 -9.01 11.01 2.99
CA SER A 222 -9.18 10.45 4.34
C SER A 222 -8.22 9.32 4.66
N VAL A 223 -7.80 8.55 3.64
CA VAL A 223 -6.83 7.44 3.78
C VAL A 223 -5.83 7.53 2.63
N VAL A 224 -4.55 7.70 2.95
CA VAL A 224 -3.46 7.64 1.98
C VAL A 224 -2.60 6.43 2.32
N ILE A 225 -2.66 5.37 1.51
CA ILE A 225 -1.85 4.17 1.71
C ILE A 225 -0.41 4.49 1.30
N GLY A 226 0.50 4.50 2.28
CA GLY A 226 1.89 4.94 2.10
C GLY A 226 2.84 3.84 1.65
N GLY A 227 4.07 4.22 1.29
CA GLY A 227 5.10 3.36 0.73
C GLY A 227 5.42 2.13 1.58
N HIS A 228 5.52 2.28 2.90
CA HIS A 228 5.80 1.17 3.80
C HIS A 228 4.74 0.07 3.75
N GLN A 229 3.45 0.44 3.58
CA GLN A 229 2.37 -0.53 3.44
C GLN A 229 2.40 -1.25 2.08
N LEU A 230 3.08 -0.67 1.08
CA LEU A 230 3.22 -1.23 -0.28
C LEU A 230 4.42 -2.18 -0.41
N GLU A 231 5.38 -2.16 0.54
CA GLU A 231 6.57 -3.01 0.51
C GLU A 231 6.20 -4.50 0.49
N ASP A 232 6.93 -5.28 -0.31
CA ASP A 232 6.70 -6.71 -0.50
C ASP A 232 5.25 -7.10 -0.82
N ASN A 233 4.55 -6.19 -1.53
CA ASN A 233 3.27 -6.41 -2.18
C ASN A 233 3.42 -6.18 -3.67
N LEU A 234 2.87 -7.08 -4.50
CA LEU A 234 2.76 -6.85 -5.93
C LEU A 234 1.49 -6.07 -6.22
N LEU A 235 1.64 -4.91 -6.84
CA LEU A 235 0.56 -4.04 -7.29
C LEU A 235 0.57 -3.97 -8.81
N GLN A 236 -0.55 -4.29 -9.46
CA GLN A 236 -0.73 -4.20 -10.90
C GLN A 236 -1.82 -3.17 -11.21
N PHE A 237 -1.45 -2.14 -11.90
CA PHE A 237 -2.37 -1.11 -12.40
C PHE A 237 -2.75 -1.45 -13.84
N ASP A 238 -3.95 -2.00 -14.01
CA ASP A 238 -4.58 -2.28 -15.28
C ASP A 238 -5.42 -1.06 -15.67
N LEU A 239 -4.81 -0.15 -16.45
CA LEU A 239 -5.44 1.09 -16.86
C LEU A 239 -6.37 0.92 -18.07
N GLU A 240 -6.37 -0.27 -18.70
CA GLU A 240 -7.33 -0.62 -19.75
C GLU A 240 -8.69 -1.01 -19.15
N SER A 241 -8.67 -1.77 -18.06
CA SER A 241 -9.87 -2.23 -17.36
C SER A 241 -10.19 -1.40 -16.12
N GLU A 242 -9.45 -0.32 -15.88
CA GLU A 242 -9.61 0.60 -14.73
C GLU A 242 -9.68 -0.13 -13.38
N ARG A 243 -8.70 -1.00 -13.12
CA ARG A 243 -8.63 -1.80 -11.90
C ARG A 243 -7.22 -1.93 -11.36
N LEU A 244 -7.13 -2.12 -10.04
CA LEU A 244 -5.92 -2.47 -9.32
C LEU A 244 -5.94 -3.97 -8.99
N GLY A 245 -4.91 -4.70 -9.43
CA GLY A 245 -4.59 -6.02 -8.91
C GLY A 245 -3.58 -5.88 -7.77
N PHE A 246 -3.81 -6.52 -6.65
CA PHE A 246 -2.89 -6.50 -5.52
C PHE A 246 -2.73 -7.90 -4.91
N SER A 247 -1.53 -8.17 -4.40
CA SER A 247 -1.32 -9.27 -3.47
C SER A 247 -1.37 -8.71 -2.04
N SER A 248 -1.86 -9.45 -1.07
CA SER A 248 -1.38 -9.27 0.28
C SER A 248 0.08 -9.72 0.33
N SER A 249 0.84 -9.34 1.36
CA SER A 249 2.30 -9.53 1.38
C SER A 249 2.79 -10.84 0.74
N ILE A 250 3.74 -10.76 -0.20
CA ILE A 250 4.34 -11.93 -0.86
C ILE A 250 5.27 -12.73 0.06
N LEU A 251 5.57 -12.19 1.25
CA LEU A 251 6.30 -12.90 2.31
C LEU A 251 5.58 -14.19 2.73
N VAL A 252 4.25 -14.25 2.67
CA VAL A 252 3.48 -15.48 2.95
C VAL A 252 3.83 -16.61 1.98
N LYS A 253 4.31 -16.27 0.78
CA LYS A 253 4.75 -17.22 -0.25
C LYS A 253 6.25 -17.56 -0.15
N GLY A 254 6.95 -17.03 0.87
CA GLY A 254 8.38 -17.26 1.08
C GLY A 254 9.28 -16.54 0.07
N THR A 255 8.84 -15.42 -0.48
CA THR A 255 9.62 -14.57 -1.38
C THR A 255 9.46 -13.09 -1.00
N THR A 256 10.33 -12.23 -1.54
CA THR A 256 10.33 -10.77 -1.37
C THR A 256 10.40 -10.10 -2.73
N CYS A 257 10.08 -8.80 -2.80
CA CYS A 257 10.26 -8.02 -4.02
C CYS A 257 11.74 -7.91 -4.44
N ALA A 258 12.66 -7.97 -3.50
CA ALA A 258 14.10 -8.02 -3.74
C ALA A 258 14.56 -9.29 -4.47
N ASN A 259 13.83 -10.40 -4.38
CA ASN A 259 14.17 -11.67 -5.01
C ASN A 259 13.89 -11.72 -6.51
N PHE A 260 13.46 -10.62 -7.12
CA PHE A 260 13.23 -10.58 -8.56
C PHE A 260 14.55 -10.65 -9.33
N ASN A 261 14.66 -11.63 -10.24
CA ASN A 261 15.85 -11.80 -11.07
C ASN A 261 15.75 -10.97 -12.35
N PHE A 262 16.41 -9.83 -12.36
CA PHE A 262 16.47 -8.93 -13.52
C PHE A 262 17.21 -9.54 -14.74
N THR A 263 17.97 -10.61 -14.55
CA THR A 263 18.75 -11.23 -15.66
C THR A 263 17.93 -12.22 -16.47
N SER A 264 16.76 -12.66 -16.00
CA SER A 264 15.96 -13.73 -16.60
C SER A 264 15.22 -13.34 -17.89
N THR A 265 15.20 -12.07 -18.27
CA THR A 265 14.48 -11.57 -19.45
C THR A 265 15.32 -11.56 -20.72
N SER A 266 16.60 -11.93 -20.68
CA SER A 266 17.53 -11.65 -21.79
C SER A 266 17.85 -12.81 -22.71
N SER A 267 17.13 -13.93 -22.75
CA SER A 267 17.45 -14.92 -23.78
C SER A 267 16.35 -15.93 -24.10
N LYS A 268 15.41 -15.54 -24.92
CA LYS A 268 14.98 -16.34 -26.06
C LYS A 268 14.92 -15.45 -27.29
N ARG A 269 16.10 -15.05 -27.81
CA ARG A 269 16.18 -14.73 -29.24
C ARG A 269 15.73 -15.98 -29.96
N ILE A 270 14.55 -15.89 -30.56
CA ILE A 270 14.13 -16.79 -31.61
C ILE A 270 15.09 -16.56 -32.76
N VAL A 271 16.06 -17.43 -32.87
CA VAL A 271 16.80 -17.60 -34.12
C VAL A 271 15.85 -18.28 -35.09
N LYS A 272 15.41 -17.56 -36.08
CA LYS A 272 14.95 -18.07 -37.36
C LYS A 272 15.86 -17.55 -38.43
#